data_4105b0e07359e134f931a86c87be9a25
#
_entry.id   4105b0e07359e134f931a86c87be9a25
#
_cell.length_a   1.000
_cell.length_b   1.000
_cell.length_c   1.000
_cell.angle_alpha   90.00
_cell.angle_beta   90.00
_cell.angle_gamma   90.00
#
_symmetry.space_group_name_H-M   'P 1'
#
loop_
_entity.id
_entity.type
_entity.pdbx_description
1 polymer ?
#
loop_
_entity_poly.entity_id
_entity_poly.type
_entity_poly.pdbx_seq_one_letter_code
_entity_poly.pdbx_strand_id
1 'polypeptide(L)'
;MLRIKTCKDNERGSTLVEFAIGVTVFVTAMFAVLEFGRALWVHNALSDAARRGARYAVLHSSGSAQEVKNVVVYGDPAGSGQPMLNNLSTANVNVVYNNFGLNDGTVSVSITGYQFQFVIPIVGTTITMPSYTTTLGAESAGFIPANV
;
A
#
# COMPACT_ATOMS: atom_id res chain seq x y z
N MET A 1 74.32 -13.45 -0.53
CA MET A 1 73.42 -12.26 -0.53
C MET A 1 72.06 -12.71 -1.03
N LEU A 2 71.16 -13.08 -0.11
CA LEU A 2 69.83 -13.58 -0.44
C LEU A 2 68.89 -12.35 -0.69
N ARG A 3 68.38 -12.26 -1.88
CA ARG A 3 67.42 -11.23 -2.31
C ARG A 3 66.02 -11.72 -1.91
N ILE A 4 65.48 -11.17 -0.82
CA ILE A 4 64.08 -11.42 -0.39
C ILE A 4 63.17 -10.73 -1.43
N LYS A 5 62.52 -11.54 -2.28
CA LYS A 5 61.46 -11.10 -3.17
C LYS A 5 60.25 -10.76 -2.28
N THR A 6 59.98 -9.48 -2.02
CA THR A 6 58.78 -9.05 -1.37
C THR A 6 57.57 -9.33 -2.28
N CYS A 7 56.68 -10.19 -1.79
CA CYS A 7 55.39 -10.47 -2.43
C CYS A 7 54.49 -9.23 -2.37
N LYS A 8 54.66 -8.32 -3.33
CA LYS A 8 53.83 -7.09 -3.48
C LYS A 8 52.57 -7.33 -4.32
N ASP A 9 52.38 -8.56 -4.83
CA ASP A 9 51.28 -8.87 -5.75
C ASP A 9 49.98 -9.35 -5.05
N ASN A 10 50.05 -9.73 -3.76
CA ASN A 10 48.87 -10.19 -3.01
C ASN A 10 47.98 -9.07 -2.50
N GLU A 11 48.47 -7.84 -2.37
CA GLU A 11 47.70 -6.70 -1.79
C GLU A 11 46.60 -6.21 -2.74
N ARG A 12 46.82 -6.27 -4.07
CA ARG A 12 45.84 -5.86 -5.08
C ARG A 12 44.61 -6.76 -5.11
N GLY A 13 44.77 -8.07 -4.91
CA GLY A 13 43.66 -9.02 -4.84
C GLY A 13 42.81 -8.82 -3.56
N SER A 14 43.44 -8.55 -2.41
CA SER A 14 42.76 -8.27 -1.17
C SER A 14 41.87 -7.01 -1.25
N THR A 15 42.39 -5.94 -1.82
CA THR A 15 41.63 -4.68 -2.01
C THR A 15 40.42 -4.85 -2.92
N LEU A 16 40.52 -5.65 -3.98
CA LEU A 16 39.38 -5.94 -4.85
C LEU A 16 38.29 -6.73 -4.15
N VAL A 17 38.63 -7.68 -3.30
CA VAL A 17 37.68 -8.47 -2.51
C VAL A 17 36.99 -7.57 -1.46
N GLU A 18 37.74 -6.74 -0.76
CA GLU A 18 37.21 -5.78 0.21
C GLU A 18 36.26 -4.79 -0.45
N PHE A 19 36.63 -4.25 -1.61
CA PHE A 19 35.77 -3.38 -2.40
C PHE A 19 34.49 -4.10 -2.85
N ALA A 20 34.58 -5.34 -3.33
CA ALA A 20 33.41 -6.12 -3.74
C ALA A 20 32.42 -6.36 -2.59
N ILE A 21 32.92 -6.68 -1.39
CA ILE A 21 32.10 -6.84 -0.18
C ILE A 21 31.46 -5.50 0.18
N GLY A 22 32.23 -4.42 0.20
CA GLY A 22 31.73 -3.08 0.52
C GLY A 22 30.63 -2.62 -0.43
N VAL A 23 30.82 -2.80 -1.75
CA VAL A 23 29.81 -2.47 -2.76
C VAL A 23 28.56 -3.33 -2.58
N THR A 24 28.70 -4.62 -2.30
CA THR A 24 27.55 -5.50 -2.09
C THR A 24 26.71 -5.05 -0.90
N VAL A 25 27.32 -4.73 0.22
CA VAL A 25 26.64 -4.21 1.41
C VAL A 25 25.97 -2.87 1.10
N PHE A 26 26.67 -1.96 0.43
CA PHE A 26 26.14 -0.64 0.06
C PHE A 26 24.93 -0.76 -0.86
N VAL A 27 25.00 -1.56 -1.92
CA VAL A 27 23.91 -1.76 -2.88
C VAL A 27 22.71 -2.42 -2.18
N THR A 28 22.94 -3.40 -1.31
CA THR A 28 21.88 -4.02 -0.53
C THR A 28 21.16 -3.01 0.37
N ALA A 29 21.90 -2.14 1.06
CA ALA A 29 21.32 -1.09 1.90
C ALA A 29 20.52 -0.08 1.07
N MET A 30 21.04 0.32 -0.10
CA MET A 30 20.33 1.23 -1.01
C MET A 30 19.01 0.64 -1.48
N PHE A 31 18.98 -0.63 -1.85
CA PHE A 31 17.75 -1.30 -2.25
C PHE A 31 16.76 -1.45 -1.10
N ALA A 32 17.23 -1.70 0.12
CA ALA A 32 16.36 -1.74 1.30
C ALA A 32 15.64 -0.39 1.53
N VAL A 33 16.34 0.73 1.35
CA VAL A 33 15.74 2.07 1.45
C VAL A 33 14.68 2.29 0.37
N LEU A 34 14.93 1.88 -0.88
CA LEU A 34 13.97 2.01 -1.98
C LEU A 34 12.70 1.17 -1.71
N GLU A 35 12.85 -0.08 -1.25
CA GLU A 35 11.72 -0.95 -0.92
C GLU A 35 10.90 -0.39 0.25
N PHE A 36 11.55 0.17 1.25
CA PHE A 36 10.87 0.82 2.36
C PHE A 36 10.08 2.05 1.89
N GLY A 37 10.67 2.89 1.04
CA GLY A 37 9.98 4.03 0.43
C GLY A 37 8.74 3.61 -0.36
N ARG A 38 8.83 2.50 -1.12
CA ARG A 38 7.71 1.93 -1.86
C ARG A 38 6.62 1.40 -0.92
N ALA A 39 7.00 0.75 0.17
CA ALA A 39 6.04 0.26 1.17
C ALA A 39 5.28 1.42 1.85
N LEU A 40 5.96 2.51 2.20
CA LEU A 40 5.34 3.71 2.75
C LEU A 40 4.38 4.38 1.75
N TRP A 41 4.77 4.44 0.47
CA TRP A 41 3.89 4.97 -0.57
C TRP A 41 2.60 4.14 -0.68
N VAL A 42 2.70 2.81 -0.72
CA VAL A 42 1.54 1.90 -0.74
C VAL A 42 0.68 2.08 0.51
N HIS A 43 1.29 2.21 1.69
CA HIS A 43 0.59 2.48 2.95
C HIS A 43 -0.29 3.74 2.85
N ASN A 44 0.27 4.84 2.36
CA ASN A 44 -0.47 6.10 2.19
C ASN A 44 -1.56 5.95 1.12
N ALA A 45 -1.27 5.29 0.01
CA ALA A 45 -2.23 5.07 -1.07
C ALA A 45 -3.44 4.23 -0.63
N LEU A 46 -3.25 3.19 0.19
CA LEU A 46 -4.34 2.40 0.77
C LEU A 46 -5.20 3.22 1.74
N SER A 47 -4.57 4.05 2.56
CA SER A 47 -5.29 4.97 3.47
C SER A 47 -6.14 5.96 2.68
N ASP A 48 -5.62 6.54 1.61
CA ASP A 48 -6.36 7.47 0.75
C ASP A 48 -7.47 6.77 -0.04
N ALA A 49 -7.25 5.54 -0.49
CA ALA A 49 -8.28 4.74 -1.16
C ALA A 49 -9.47 4.48 -0.24
N ALA A 50 -9.23 4.10 1.04
CA ALA A 50 -10.29 3.92 2.03
C ALA A 50 -11.06 5.22 2.27
N ARG A 51 -10.38 6.38 2.36
CA ARG A 51 -11.03 7.69 2.52
C ARG A 51 -11.87 8.08 1.32
N ARG A 52 -11.39 7.84 0.09
CA ARG A 52 -12.18 8.10 -1.13
C ARG A 52 -13.44 7.24 -1.17
N GLY A 53 -13.31 5.95 -0.87
CA GLY A 53 -14.45 5.05 -0.79
C GLY A 53 -15.48 5.49 0.24
N ALA A 54 -15.04 5.91 1.45
CA ALA A 54 -15.91 6.38 2.49
C ALA A 54 -16.65 7.66 2.09
N ARG A 55 -15.99 8.62 1.44
CA ARG A 55 -16.63 9.84 0.91
C ARG A 55 -17.65 9.53 -0.17
N TYR A 56 -17.34 8.61 -1.08
CA TYR A 56 -18.29 8.17 -2.10
C TYR A 56 -19.50 7.48 -1.46
N ALA A 57 -19.28 6.62 -0.46
CA ALA A 57 -20.34 5.88 0.22
C ALA A 57 -21.32 6.79 0.97
N VAL A 58 -20.86 7.91 1.56
CA VAL A 58 -21.71 8.89 2.24
C VAL A 58 -22.66 9.59 1.27
N LEU A 59 -22.22 9.85 0.04
CA LEU A 59 -22.99 10.58 -0.98
C LEU A 59 -23.99 9.69 -1.75
N HIS A 60 -23.95 8.37 -1.57
CA HIS A 60 -24.75 7.41 -2.33
C HIS A 60 -25.54 6.50 -1.37
N SER A 61 -26.56 5.85 -1.90
CA SER A 61 -27.39 4.94 -1.12
C SER A 61 -26.63 3.70 -0.63
N SER A 62 -27.11 3.07 0.45
CA SER A 62 -26.53 1.83 0.98
C SER A 62 -26.53 0.66 -0.02
N GLY A 63 -27.34 0.74 -1.09
CA GLY A 63 -27.33 -0.23 -2.20
C GLY A 63 -26.10 -0.16 -3.10
N SER A 64 -25.35 0.94 -3.06
CA SER A 64 -24.18 1.20 -3.93
C SER A 64 -22.87 0.60 -3.41
N ALA A 65 -22.90 -0.39 -2.52
CA ALA A 65 -21.71 -0.97 -1.90
C ALA A 65 -20.69 -1.50 -2.93
N GLN A 66 -21.15 -2.03 -4.09
CA GLN A 66 -20.25 -2.48 -5.15
C GLN A 66 -19.54 -1.32 -5.85
N GLU A 67 -20.24 -0.21 -6.08
CA GLU A 67 -19.65 1.01 -6.65
C GLU A 67 -18.59 1.59 -5.70
N VAL A 68 -18.87 1.60 -4.39
CA VAL A 68 -17.88 2.00 -3.36
C VAL A 68 -16.62 1.15 -3.45
N LYS A 69 -16.75 -0.18 -3.56
CA LYS A 69 -15.59 -1.07 -3.74
C LYS A 69 -14.83 -0.76 -5.03
N ASN A 70 -15.55 -0.48 -6.11
CA ASN A 70 -14.94 -0.10 -7.38
C ASN A 70 -14.17 1.23 -7.26
N VAL A 71 -14.73 2.23 -6.61
CA VAL A 71 -14.05 3.52 -6.35
C VAL A 71 -12.77 3.33 -5.53
N VAL A 72 -12.77 2.43 -4.54
CA VAL A 72 -11.59 2.12 -3.74
C VAL A 72 -10.50 1.50 -4.61
N VAL A 73 -10.84 0.54 -5.46
CA VAL A 73 -9.87 -0.26 -6.23
C VAL A 73 -9.45 0.44 -7.52
N TYR A 74 -10.40 0.99 -8.27
CA TYR A 74 -10.17 1.53 -9.63
C TYR A 74 -10.21 3.06 -9.67
N GLY A 75 -10.75 3.73 -8.64
CA GLY A 75 -11.02 5.17 -8.67
C GLY A 75 -12.25 5.55 -9.48
N ASP A 76 -12.96 4.58 -10.04
CA ASP A 76 -14.15 4.72 -10.89
C ASP A 76 -15.29 3.84 -10.39
N PRO A 77 -16.52 4.37 -10.20
CA PRO A 77 -17.66 3.58 -9.73
C PRO A 77 -18.09 2.46 -10.67
N ALA A 78 -17.89 2.63 -11.99
CA ALA A 78 -18.18 1.58 -12.98
C ALA A 78 -17.20 0.39 -12.89
N GLY A 79 -16.07 0.56 -12.18
CA GLY A 79 -15.04 -0.47 -12.07
C GLY A 79 -14.21 -0.62 -13.34
N SER A 80 -14.15 0.44 -14.17
CA SER A 80 -13.38 0.46 -15.39
C SER A 80 -11.90 0.74 -15.14
N GLY A 81 -11.03 0.11 -15.92
CA GLY A 81 -9.59 0.38 -15.88
C GLY A 81 -8.77 -0.60 -15.04
N GLN A 82 -7.54 -0.21 -14.74
CA GLN A 82 -6.61 -1.00 -13.94
C GLN A 82 -6.74 -0.66 -12.46
N PRO A 83 -6.54 -1.63 -11.56
CA PRO A 83 -6.46 -1.33 -10.13
C PRO A 83 -5.39 -0.27 -9.85
N MET A 84 -5.69 0.69 -8.97
CA MET A 84 -4.76 1.77 -8.60
C MET A 84 -3.49 1.24 -7.90
N LEU A 85 -3.59 0.08 -7.28
CA LEU A 85 -2.49 -0.64 -6.63
C LEU A 85 -2.48 -2.09 -7.12
N ASN A 86 -1.29 -2.58 -7.44
CA ASN A 86 -1.11 -3.99 -7.77
C ASN A 86 -1.60 -4.86 -6.59
N ASN A 87 -2.25 -5.98 -6.90
CA ASN A 87 -2.81 -6.92 -5.92
C ASN A 87 -3.98 -6.36 -5.05
N LEU A 88 -4.48 -5.15 -5.31
CA LEU A 88 -5.69 -4.65 -4.69
C LEU A 88 -6.90 -5.09 -5.50
N SER A 89 -7.85 -5.76 -4.85
CA SER A 89 -9.09 -6.23 -5.46
C SER A 89 -10.30 -5.83 -4.63
N THR A 90 -11.49 -5.91 -5.21
CA THR A 90 -12.75 -5.63 -4.49
C THR A 90 -13.00 -6.61 -3.34
N ALA A 91 -12.36 -7.80 -3.34
CA ALA A 91 -12.41 -8.76 -2.23
C ALA A 91 -11.67 -8.26 -0.97
N ASN A 92 -10.69 -7.37 -1.13
CA ASN A 92 -9.99 -6.75 -0.02
C ASN A 92 -10.80 -5.63 0.67
N VAL A 93 -11.89 -5.18 0.02
CA VAL A 93 -12.68 -4.03 0.48
C VAL A 93 -13.96 -4.48 1.14
N ASN A 94 -14.16 -4.08 2.39
CA ASN A 94 -15.39 -4.28 3.13
C ASN A 94 -16.08 -2.93 3.39
N VAL A 95 -17.38 -2.86 3.13
CA VAL A 95 -18.22 -1.67 3.33
C VAL A 95 -19.36 -2.02 4.27
N VAL A 96 -19.45 -1.30 5.37
CA VAL A 96 -20.47 -1.52 6.40
C VAL A 96 -21.28 -0.22 6.59
N TYR A 97 -22.57 -0.30 6.43
CA TYR A 97 -23.52 0.78 6.70
C TYR A 97 -24.25 0.48 8.00
N ASN A 98 -24.16 1.37 8.98
CA ASN A 98 -24.84 1.28 10.26
C ASN A 98 -25.86 2.41 10.36
N ASN A 99 -27.15 2.08 10.52
CA ASN A 99 -28.26 3.05 10.62
C ASN A 99 -28.22 4.13 9.53
N PHE A 100 -27.75 3.80 8.34
CA PHE A 100 -27.56 4.72 7.25
C PHE A 100 -28.91 5.32 6.82
N GLY A 101 -28.98 6.65 6.73
CA GLY A 101 -30.22 7.38 6.45
C GLY A 101 -30.97 7.92 7.71
N LEU A 102 -30.46 7.62 8.91
CA LEU A 102 -30.87 8.20 10.17
C LEU A 102 -29.87 9.26 10.66
N ASN A 103 -30.24 10.10 11.59
CA ASN A 103 -29.39 11.20 12.11
C ASN A 103 -28.03 10.70 12.65
N ASP A 104 -27.95 9.46 13.15
CA ASP A 104 -26.74 8.85 13.70
C ASP A 104 -26.12 7.79 12.76
N GLY A 105 -26.51 7.81 11.49
CA GLY A 105 -26.00 6.84 10.50
C GLY A 105 -24.51 6.99 10.24
N THR A 106 -23.80 5.87 10.10
CA THR A 106 -22.39 5.84 9.76
C THR A 106 -22.12 4.88 8.62
N VAL A 107 -21.11 5.19 7.82
CA VAL A 107 -20.53 4.25 6.85
C VAL A 107 -19.07 4.02 7.18
N SER A 108 -18.68 2.78 7.19
CA SER A 108 -17.28 2.36 7.41
C SER A 108 -16.78 1.61 6.19
N VAL A 109 -15.67 2.07 5.63
CA VAL A 109 -14.96 1.41 4.53
C VAL A 109 -13.62 0.93 5.05
N SER A 110 -13.36 -0.36 4.93
CA SER A 110 -12.13 -0.98 5.37
C SER A 110 -11.45 -1.78 4.26
N ILE A 111 -10.14 -1.67 4.17
CA ILE A 111 -9.29 -2.48 3.29
C ILE A 111 -8.51 -3.44 4.17
N THR A 112 -8.65 -4.74 3.92
CA THR A 112 -8.03 -5.81 4.71
C THR A 112 -7.33 -6.83 3.83
N GLY A 113 -6.32 -7.51 4.38
CA GLY A 113 -5.65 -8.60 3.70
C GLY A 113 -4.85 -8.22 2.46
N TYR A 114 -4.49 -6.93 2.31
CA TYR A 114 -3.64 -6.50 1.20
C TYR A 114 -2.23 -7.05 1.38
N GLN A 115 -1.70 -7.67 0.32
CA GLN A 115 -0.36 -8.26 0.28
C GLN A 115 0.60 -7.34 -0.48
N PHE A 116 1.53 -6.73 0.24
CA PHE A 116 2.64 -6.00 -0.36
C PHE A 116 3.70 -6.99 -0.82
N GLN A 117 4.10 -6.91 -2.07
CA GLN A 117 5.09 -7.79 -2.68
C GLN A 117 6.42 -7.05 -2.83
N PHE A 118 7.48 -7.62 -2.27
CA PHE A 118 8.85 -7.11 -2.47
C PHE A 118 9.35 -7.45 -3.87
N VAL A 119 10.05 -6.51 -4.50
CA VAL A 119 10.74 -6.74 -5.78
C VAL A 119 12.05 -7.48 -5.54
N ILE A 120 12.68 -7.20 -4.39
CA ILE A 120 13.97 -7.79 -4.05
C ILE A 120 13.75 -8.94 -3.06
N PRO A 121 14.10 -10.18 -3.39
CA PRO A 121 13.81 -11.36 -2.56
C PRO A 121 14.79 -11.53 -1.39
N ILE A 122 15.22 -10.43 -0.75
CA ILE A 122 16.19 -10.48 0.37
C ILE A 122 15.48 -10.70 1.71
N VAL A 123 14.25 -10.19 1.88
CA VAL A 123 13.53 -10.15 3.17
C VAL A 123 12.28 -11.02 3.20
N GLY A 124 12.02 -11.76 2.15
CA GLY A 124 10.78 -12.50 1.94
C GLY A 124 10.04 -12.00 0.71
N THR A 125 9.04 -12.75 0.26
CA THR A 125 8.33 -12.42 -0.99
C THR A 125 7.16 -11.48 -0.78
N THR A 126 6.48 -11.56 0.36
CA THR A 126 5.26 -10.79 0.66
C THR A 126 5.14 -10.45 2.14
N ILE A 127 4.51 -9.32 2.43
CA ILE A 127 4.08 -8.91 3.77
C ILE A 127 2.62 -8.49 3.73
N THR A 128 1.83 -8.94 4.69
CA THR A 128 0.44 -8.50 4.84
C THR A 128 0.42 -7.10 5.49
N MET A 129 -0.17 -6.13 4.79
CA MET A 129 -0.34 -4.78 5.32
C MET A 129 -1.44 -4.74 6.40
N PRO A 130 -1.36 -3.79 7.35
CA PRO A 130 -2.42 -3.60 8.34
C PRO A 130 -3.75 -3.24 7.67
N SER A 131 -4.83 -3.34 8.43
CA SER A 131 -6.15 -2.89 7.96
C SER A 131 -6.24 -1.37 7.94
N TYR A 132 -6.85 -0.83 6.88
CA TYR A 132 -7.11 0.61 6.72
C TYR A 132 -8.60 0.84 6.78
N THR A 133 -9.08 1.50 7.83
CA THR A 133 -10.50 1.75 8.04
C THR A 133 -10.77 3.24 8.14
N THR A 134 -11.77 3.71 7.40
CA THR A 134 -12.30 5.07 7.51
C THR A 134 -13.80 5.00 7.76
N THR A 135 -14.25 5.65 8.82
CA THR A 135 -15.66 5.76 9.18
C THR A 135 -16.09 7.23 9.08
N LEU A 136 -17.19 7.48 8.38
CA LEU A 136 -17.81 8.80 8.24
C LEU A 136 -19.27 8.72 8.69
N GLY A 137 -19.76 9.82 9.30
CA GLY A 137 -21.18 9.99 9.63
C GLY A 137 -21.99 10.34 8.37
N ALA A 138 -23.23 9.88 8.31
CA ALA A 138 -24.15 10.19 7.22
C ALA A 138 -24.49 11.69 7.14
N GLU A 139 -24.43 12.39 8.25
CA GLU A 139 -24.66 13.85 8.33
C GLU A 139 -23.63 14.67 7.53
N SER A 140 -22.45 14.11 7.26
CA SER A 140 -21.41 14.78 6.46
C SER A 140 -21.84 15.06 5.02
N ALA A 141 -22.92 14.47 4.54
CA ALA A 141 -23.41 14.58 3.17
C ALA A 141 -24.51 15.64 2.98
N GLY A 142 -25.04 16.25 4.04
CA GLY A 142 -26.15 17.18 3.94
C GLY A 142 -27.41 16.55 3.30
N PHE A 143 -27.68 15.28 3.59
CA PHE A 143 -28.83 14.56 3.07
C PHE A 143 -30.11 15.18 3.64
N ILE A 144 -30.87 15.89 2.83
CA ILE A 144 -32.23 16.29 3.11
C ILE A 144 -33.13 15.14 2.68
N PRO A 145 -33.81 14.41 3.58
CA PRO A 145 -34.78 13.40 3.19
C PRO A 145 -35.84 14.01 2.27
N ALA A 146 -36.10 13.39 1.14
CA ALA A 146 -37.01 13.88 0.12
C ALA A 146 -38.50 13.82 0.54
N ASN A 147 -38.82 13.59 1.80
CA ASN A 147 -40.18 13.50 2.33
C ASN A 147 -40.32 14.26 3.66
N VAL A 148 -40.59 15.49 3.55
CA VAL A 148 -41.39 16.26 4.53
C VAL A 148 -42.59 16.86 3.79
#